data_199dcf0118376169bed44e0212bb3825
#
_entry.id   199dcf0118376169bed44e0212bb3825
#
_cell.length_a   1.000
_cell.length_b   1.000
_cell.length_c   1.000
_cell.angle_alpha   90.00
_cell.angle_beta   90.00
_cell.angle_gamma   90.00
#
_symmetry.space_group_name_H-M   'P 1'
#
loop_
_entity.id
_entity.type
_entity.pdbx_description
1 polymer ?
#
loop_
_entity_poly.entity_id
_entity_poly.type
_entity_poly.pdbx_seq_one_letter_code
_entity_poly.pdbx_strand_id
1 'polypeptide(L)'
;MLSKGTFLVPTLSALLNILVNADQGIPEYVVEKTERIKDRHKESVLMFHRAGGKIAMGTDAGTPFNLHGKNQQELKYMVELGIPEKDALVSANANAADLLGMPDRGRIVEGAYADLLIVEGNPLEDISMVSDPGNHRRVIKNGIPVS
;
A
#
# COMPACT_ATOMS: atom_id res chain seq x y z
N MET A 1 -14.47 -10.51 -10.93
CA MET A 1 -13.09 -10.42 -10.42
C MET A 1 -12.79 -11.59 -9.48
N LEU A 2 -13.58 -11.83 -8.42
CA LEU A 2 -13.33 -12.89 -7.42
C LEU A 2 -13.13 -14.27 -8.02
N SER A 3 -14.08 -14.75 -8.85
CA SER A 3 -14.02 -16.08 -9.48
C SER A 3 -12.83 -16.30 -10.43
N LYS A 4 -12.16 -15.22 -10.83
CA LYS A 4 -10.98 -15.26 -11.71
C LYS A 4 -9.66 -15.06 -10.98
N GLY A 5 -9.69 -14.92 -9.65
CA GLY A 5 -8.49 -14.66 -8.86
C GLY A 5 -7.80 -13.31 -9.18
N THR A 6 -8.55 -12.34 -9.71
CA THR A 6 -8.01 -11.02 -10.07
C THR A 6 -7.61 -10.26 -8.83
N PHE A 7 -6.43 -9.65 -8.84
CA PHE A 7 -6.00 -8.70 -7.79
C PHE A 7 -6.59 -7.32 -8.03
N LEU A 8 -6.88 -6.61 -6.94
CA LEU A 8 -7.15 -5.17 -6.92
C LEU A 8 -5.91 -4.44 -6.40
N VAL A 9 -5.47 -3.43 -7.15
CA VAL A 9 -4.41 -2.50 -6.71
C VAL A 9 -5.08 -1.15 -6.43
N PRO A 10 -5.26 -0.75 -5.15
CA PRO A 10 -6.19 0.32 -4.79
C PRO A 10 -5.70 1.72 -5.11
N THR A 11 -4.39 1.97 -5.04
CA THR A 11 -3.76 3.28 -5.32
C THR A 11 -4.45 4.47 -4.62
N LEU A 12 -4.77 4.29 -3.32
CA LEU A 12 -5.43 5.33 -2.51
C LEU A 12 -4.59 6.61 -2.44
N SER A 13 -3.26 6.44 -2.41
CA SER A 13 -2.29 7.53 -2.36
C SER A 13 -2.45 8.51 -3.53
N ALA A 14 -2.76 8.03 -4.73
CA ALA A 14 -2.92 8.89 -5.90
C ALA A 14 -4.09 9.88 -5.74
N LEU A 15 -5.22 9.40 -5.22
CA LEU A 15 -6.39 10.25 -4.97
C LEU A 15 -6.19 11.16 -3.74
N LEU A 16 -5.72 10.60 -2.63
CA LEU A 16 -5.63 11.32 -1.36
C LEU A 16 -4.57 12.43 -1.42
N ASN A 17 -3.44 12.19 -2.10
CA ASN A 17 -2.42 13.22 -2.24
C ASN A 17 -2.89 14.41 -3.10
N ILE A 18 -3.78 14.19 -4.08
CA ILE A 18 -4.42 15.30 -4.81
C ILE A 18 -5.26 16.16 -3.87
N LEU A 19 -6.07 15.54 -3.01
CA LEU A 19 -6.97 16.26 -2.12
C LEU A 19 -6.24 16.99 -1.00
N VAL A 20 -5.23 16.37 -0.40
CA VAL A 20 -4.42 16.96 0.68
C VAL A 20 -3.61 18.17 0.18
N ASN A 21 -3.24 18.19 -1.11
CA ASN A 21 -2.43 19.24 -1.71
C ASN A 21 -3.21 20.07 -2.74
N ALA A 22 -4.53 20.17 -2.59
CA ALA A 22 -5.41 20.86 -3.54
C ALA A 22 -5.04 22.34 -3.75
N ASP A 23 -4.48 22.99 -2.73
CA ASP A 23 -4.01 24.38 -2.72
C ASP A 23 -2.58 24.57 -3.27
N GLN A 24 -1.89 23.48 -3.64
CA GLN A 24 -0.50 23.48 -4.10
C GLN A 24 -0.36 23.55 -5.62
N GLY A 25 -1.32 24.20 -6.31
CA GLY A 25 -1.26 24.42 -7.76
C GLY A 25 -1.80 23.25 -8.60
N ILE A 26 -2.54 22.33 -8.00
CA ILE A 26 -3.29 21.32 -8.75
C ILE A 26 -4.45 22.00 -9.46
N PRO A 27 -4.69 21.73 -10.76
CA PRO A 27 -5.82 22.31 -11.48
C PRO A 27 -7.15 21.99 -10.81
N GLU A 28 -8.01 22.98 -10.67
CA GLU A 28 -9.31 22.87 -9.97
C GLU A 28 -10.16 21.70 -10.49
N TYR A 29 -10.22 21.51 -11.81
CA TYR A 29 -11.00 20.42 -12.41
C TYR A 29 -10.52 19.02 -11.98
N VAL A 30 -9.22 18.87 -11.62
CA VAL A 30 -8.65 17.61 -11.12
C VAL A 30 -9.12 17.38 -9.69
N VAL A 31 -9.08 18.42 -8.85
CA VAL A 31 -9.55 18.37 -7.47
C VAL A 31 -11.04 18.02 -7.43
N GLU A 32 -11.87 18.74 -8.20
CA GLU A 32 -13.31 18.48 -8.28
C GLU A 32 -13.63 17.05 -8.76
N LYS A 33 -12.91 16.57 -9.77
CA LYS A 33 -13.09 15.19 -10.25
C LYS A 33 -12.74 14.19 -9.15
N THR A 34 -11.65 14.42 -8.43
CA THR A 34 -11.19 13.54 -7.34
C THR A 34 -12.20 13.52 -6.20
N GLU A 35 -12.70 14.69 -5.81
CA GLU A 35 -13.76 14.83 -4.79
C GLU A 35 -15.01 14.01 -5.14
N ARG A 36 -15.46 14.04 -6.40
CA ARG A 36 -16.64 13.31 -6.85
C ARG A 36 -16.52 11.79 -6.79
N ILE A 37 -15.28 11.26 -6.93
CA ILE A 37 -15.07 9.81 -7.01
C ILE A 37 -14.50 9.18 -5.74
N LYS A 38 -13.94 9.97 -4.82
CA LYS A 38 -13.20 9.48 -3.65
C LYS A 38 -13.98 8.46 -2.81
N ASP A 39 -15.22 8.78 -2.49
CA ASP A 39 -16.03 7.94 -1.60
C ASP A 39 -16.42 6.63 -2.29
N ARG A 40 -16.82 6.71 -3.56
CA ARG A 40 -17.13 5.52 -4.36
C ARG A 40 -15.91 4.62 -4.57
N HIS A 41 -14.73 5.22 -4.73
CA HIS A 41 -13.47 4.48 -4.83
C HIS A 41 -13.20 3.71 -3.53
N LYS A 42 -13.27 4.39 -2.37
CA LYS A 42 -13.12 3.80 -1.05
C LYS A 42 -14.10 2.66 -0.80
N GLU A 43 -15.38 2.90 -1.07
CA GLU A 43 -16.44 1.87 -0.96
C GLU A 43 -16.14 0.65 -1.83
N SER A 44 -15.67 0.86 -3.06
CA SER A 44 -15.33 -0.23 -3.99
C SER A 44 -14.19 -1.09 -3.48
N VAL A 45 -13.16 -0.49 -2.89
CA VAL A 45 -12.02 -1.19 -2.28
C VAL A 45 -12.49 -2.04 -1.09
N LEU A 46 -13.27 -1.44 -0.17
CA LEU A 46 -13.82 -2.16 0.99
C LEU A 46 -14.77 -3.29 0.59
N MET A 47 -15.63 -3.05 -0.38
CA MET A 47 -16.55 -4.07 -0.88
C MET A 47 -15.78 -5.27 -1.44
N PHE A 48 -14.72 -5.02 -2.22
CA PHE A 48 -13.89 -6.07 -2.78
C PHE A 48 -13.13 -6.85 -1.70
N HIS A 49 -12.57 -6.14 -0.71
CA HIS A 49 -11.90 -6.76 0.45
C HIS A 49 -12.86 -7.64 1.24
N ARG A 50 -14.04 -7.11 1.64
CA ARG A 50 -15.06 -7.84 2.41
C ARG A 50 -15.61 -9.07 1.68
N ALA A 51 -15.58 -9.06 0.36
CA ALA A 51 -15.95 -10.20 -0.47
C ALA A 51 -14.81 -11.26 -0.61
N GLY A 52 -13.71 -11.10 0.12
CA GLY A 52 -12.54 -12.00 0.08
C GLY A 52 -11.64 -11.80 -1.14
N GLY A 53 -11.72 -10.62 -1.77
CA GLY A 53 -10.87 -10.29 -2.91
C GLY A 53 -9.41 -10.05 -2.50
N LYS A 54 -8.49 -10.45 -3.35
CA LYS A 54 -7.06 -10.26 -3.13
C LYS A 54 -6.65 -8.82 -3.47
N ILE A 55 -6.15 -8.09 -2.48
CA ILE A 55 -5.58 -6.76 -2.67
C ILE A 55 -4.06 -6.88 -2.71
N ALA A 56 -3.41 -6.26 -3.69
CA ALA A 56 -1.98 -6.04 -3.71
C ALA A 56 -1.71 -4.53 -3.59
N MET A 57 -0.81 -4.15 -2.69
CA MET A 57 -0.47 -2.73 -2.48
C MET A 57 0.19 -2.14 -3.72
N GLY A 58 -0.27 -0.98 -4.14
CA GLY A 58 0.35 -0.13 -5.16
C GLY A 58 -0.13 1.30 -4.99
N THR A 59 0.67 2.26 -5.40
CA THR A 59 0.50 3.69 -5.07
C THR A 59 0.28 4.58 -6.28
N ASP A 60 0.61 4.11 -7.50
CA ASP A 60 0.67 4.96 -8.71
C ASP A 60 1.62 6.18 -8.51
N ALA A 61 2.79 5.92 -7.87
CA ALA A 61 3.78 6.95 -7.61
C ALA A 61 4.26 7.62 -8.90
N GLY A 62 4.47 8.94 -8.85
CA GLY A 62 4.75 9.80 -9.99
C GLY A 62 3.57 10.69 -10.39
N THR A 63 2.37 10.45 -9.85
CA THR A 63 1.26 11.41 -9.92
C THR A 63 1.53 12.61 -9.00
N PRO A 64 0.82 13.76 -9.17
CA PRO A 64 1.09 14.95 -8.37
C PRO A 64 1.12 14.66 -6.86
N PHE A 65 2.18 15.11 -6.20
CA PHE A 65 2.46 14.92 -4.76
C PHE A 65 2.55 13.47 -4.28
N ASN A 66 2.48 12.49 -5.17
CA ASN A 66 2.63 11.07 -4.88
C ASN A 66 4.06 10.61 -5.21
N LEU A 67 4.97 10.84 -4.27
CA LEU A 67 6.41 10.72 -4.49
C LEU A 67 6.89 9.27 -4.38
N HIS A 68 7.82 8.89 -5.26
CA HIS A 68 8.61 7.67 -5.09
C HIS A 68 9.34 7.71 -3.73
N GLY A 69 9.43 6.57 -3.06
CA GLY A 69 10.02 6.49 -1.71
C GLY A 69 9.07 6.79 -0.56
N LYS A 70 7.81 7.18 -0.84
CA LYS A 70 6.74 7.33 0.14
C LYS A 70 5.61 6.31 -0.02
N ASN A 71 5.89 5.23 -0.73
CA ASN A 71 4.89 4.22 -1.10
C ASN A 71 4.25 3.53 0.12
N GLN A 72 4.98 3.42 1.22
CA GLN A 72 4.50 2.83 2.48
C GLN A 72 3.31 3.59 3.09
N GLN A 73 3.06 4.84 2.70
CA GLN A 73 1.88 5.59 3.13
C GLN A 73 0.56 4.95 2.67
N GLU A 74 0.58 4.18 1.60
CA GLU A 74 -0.60 3.43 1.13
C GLU A 74 -1.12 2.48 2.21
N LEU A 75 -0.23 1.84 2.99
CA LEU A 75 -0.61 0.98 4.11
C LEU A 75 -1.43 1.73 5.17
N LYS A 76 -1.00 2.95 5.51
CA LYS A 76 -1.75 3.82 6.41
C LYS A 76 -3.14 4.11 5.86
N TYR A 77 -3.25 4.50 4.60
CA TYR A 77 -4.54 4.79 3.96
C TYR A 77 -5.45 3.57 3.89
N MET A 78 -4.90 2.38 3.68
CA MET A 78 -5.66 1.13 3.71
C MET A 78 -6.24 0.86 5.10
N VAL A 79 -5.46 1.07 6.17
CA VAL A 79 -5.93 0.88 7.55
C VAL A 79 -6.95 1.94 7.95
N GLU A 80 -6.71 3.21 7.61
CA GLU A 80 -7.68 4.31 7.82
C GLU A 80 -8.99 4.07 7.07
N LEU A 81 -8.95 3.38 5.96
CA LEU A 81 -10.14 2.95 5.22
C LEU A 81 -10.93 1.85 5.95
N GLY A 82 -10.30 1.11 6.86
CA GLY A 82 -10.88 0.00 7.62
C GLY A 82 -10.44 -1.39 7.17
N ILE A 83 -9.35 -1.50 6.41
CA ILE A 83 -8.68 -2.78 6.13
C ILE A 83 -7.80 -3.10 7.36
N PRO A 84 -7.90 -4.30 7.95
CA PRO A 84 -7.06 -4.67 9.08
C PRO A 84 -5.55 -4.57 8.75
N GLU A 85 -4.73 -4.21 9.73
CA GLU A 85 -3.27 -4.08 9.61
C GLU A 85 -2.63 -5.33 9.00
N LYS A 86 -3.07 -6.51 9.46
CA LYS A 86 -2.61 -7.78 8.91
C LYS A 86 -2.85 -7.90 7.40
N ASP A 87 -4.04 -7.52 6.95
CA ASP A 87 -4.41 -7.64 5.54
C ASP A 87 -3.69 -6.58 4.68
N ALA A 88 -3.48 -5.38 5.23
CA ALA A 88 -2.67 -4.35 4.62
C ALA A 88 -1.21 -4.82 4.46
N LEU A 89 -0.60 -5.41 5.49
CA LEU A 89 0.75 -5.99 5.42
C LEU A 89 0.84 -7.14 4.42
N VAL A 90 -0.14 -8.04 4.39
CA VAL A 90 -0.21 -9.13 3.40
C VAL A 90 -0.29 -8.57 1.99
N SER A 91 -1.05 -7.48 1.78
CA SER A 91 -1.18 -6.84 0.48
C SER A 91 0.16 -6.30 -0.06
N ALA A 92 1.00 -5.76 0.83
CA ALA A 92 2.30 -5.17 0.47
C ALA A 92 3.41 -6.22 0.26
N ASN A 93 3.22 -7.42 0.78
CA ASN A 93 4.24 -8.47 0.77
C ASN A 93 3.78 -9.67 -0.07
N ALA A 94 3.07 -10.62 0.53
CA ALA A 94 2.72 -11.87 -0.11
C ALA A 94 1.85 -11.69 -1.37
N ASN A 95 0.80 -10.86 -1.29
CA ASN A 95 -0.08 -10.63 -2.43
C ASN A 95 0.60 -9.85 -3.56
N ALA A 96 1.47 -8.88 -3.21
CA ALA A 96 2.25 -8.14 -4.21
C ALA A 96 3.23 -9.07 -4.93
N ALA A 97 3.91 -9.97 -4.20
CA ALA A 97 4.79 -10.96 -4.78
C ALA A 97 4.04 -11.93 -5.70
N ASP A 98 2.86 -12.41 -5.28
CA ASP A 98 2.01 -13.29 -6.09
C ASP A 98 1.54 -12.58 -7.38
N LEU A 99 1.12 -11.32 -7.29
CA LEU A 99 0.72 -10.51 -8.44
C LEU A 99 1.85 -10.35 -9.46
N LEU A 100 3.08 -10.15 -8.97
CA LEU A 100 4.27 -9.98 -9.80
C LEU A 100 4.87 -11.30 -10.30
N GLY A 101 4.32 -12.46 -9.91
CA GLY A 101 4.86 -13.76 -10.26
C GLY A 101 6.22 -14.07 -9.62
N MET A 102 6.46 -13.54 -8.41
CA MET A 102 7.70 -13.69 -7.63
C MET A 102 7.47 -14.60 -6.40
N PRO A 103 7.36 -15.94 -6.56
CA PRO A 103 7.00 -16.84 -5.46
C PRO A 103 8.07 -16.97 -4.37
N ASP A 104 9.29 -16.55 -4.68
CA ASP A 104 10.48 -16.56 -3.80
C ASP A 104 10.63 -15.29 -2.95
N ARG A 105 9.62 -14.40 -2.94
CA ARG A 105 9.65 -13.11 -2.22
C ARG A 105 8.36 -12.87 -1.43
N GLY A 106 8.38 -11.83 -0.60
CA GLY A 106 7.21 -11.37 0.15
C GLY A 106 6.79 -12.26 1.30
N ARG A 107 7.58 -13.28 1.65
CA ARG A 107 7.33 -14.22 2.75
C ARG A 107 8.63 -14.56 3.46
N ILE A 108 8.53 -14.80 4.78
CA ILE A 108 9.64 -15.32 5.59
C ILE A 108 9.49 -16.84 5.66
N VAL A 109 10.04 -17.53 4.68
CA VAL A 109 10.04 -18.99 4.57
C VAL A 109 11.41 -19.47 4.07
N GLU A 110 11.75 -20.72 4.36
CA GLU A 110 12.99 -21.32 3.86
C GLU A 110 13.07 -21.26 2.33
N GLY A 111 14.21 -20.85 1.79
CA GLY A 111 14.48 -20.72 0.36
C GLY A 111 14.03 -19.39 -0.26
N ALA A 112 13.30 -18.54 0.47
CA ALA A 112 12.96 -17.20 -0.02
C ALA A 112 14.14 -16.23 0.12
N TYR A 113 14.15 -15.20 -0.74
CA TYR A 113 15.09 -14.09 -0.60
C TYR A 113 14.85 -13.32 0.71
N ALA A 114 15.92 -13.03 1.41
CA ALA A 114 15.88 -12.21 2.63
C ALA A 114 15.82 -10.71 2.27
N ASP A 115 14.69 -10.28 1.68
CA ASP A 115 14.33 -8.89 1.50
C ASP A 115 13.46 -8.47 2.70
N LEU A 116 14.06 -7.81 3.69
CA LEU A 116 13.45 -7.56 4.99
C LEU A 116 13.48 -6.09 5.36
N LEU A 117 12.42 -5.62 6.00
CA LEU A 117 12.37 -4.35 6.70
C LEU A 117 12.24 -4.63 8.21
N ILE A 118 13.22 -4.17 9.00
CA ILE A 118 13.16 -4.22 10.47
C ILE A 118 12.64 -2.87 10.95
N VAL A 119 11.56 -2.92 11.72
CA VAL A 119 10.90 -1.74 12.29
C VAL A 119 10.92 -1.77 13.80
N GLU A 120 10.68 -0.63 14.43
CA GLU A 120 10.46 -0.53 15.86
C GLU A 120 9.00 -0.80 16.19
N GLY A 121 8.74 -1.72 17.14
CA GLY A 121 7.37 -2.03 17.56
C GLY A 121 6.65 -3.07 16.70
N ASN A 122 5.34 -3.16 16.89
CA ASN A 122 4.49 -4.17 16.27
C ASN A 122 3.56 -3.57 15.21
N PRO A 123 3.81 -3.80 13.91
CA PRO A 123 2.99 -3.25 12.84
C PRO A 123 1.58 -3.86 12.75
N LEU A 124 1.29 -4.94 13.48
CA LEU A 124 -0.06 -5.51 13.60
C LEU A 124 -0.93 -4.77 14.62
N GLU A 125 -0.32 -3.93 15.47
CA GLU A 125 -1.01 -3.08 16.44
C GLU A 125 -1.04 -1.62 15.98
N ASP A 126 0.03 -1.20 15.27
CA ASP A 126 0.16 0.15 14.74
C ASP A 126 0.88 0.13 13.39
N ILE A 127 0.15 0.37 12.34
CA ILE A 127 0.67 0.38 10.96
C ILE A 127 1.72 1.49 10.74
N SER A 128 1.80 2.50 11.61
CA SER A 128 2.81 3.54 11.52
C SER A 128 4.22 3.01 11.66
N MET A 129 4.39 1.84 12.29
CA MET A 129 5.70 1.17 12.41
C MET A 129 6.34 0.86 11.05
N VAL A 130 5.53 0.62 10.01
CA VAL A 130 6.01 0.41 8.63
C VAL A 130 5.71 1.60 7.71
N SER A 131 4.65 2.35 7.96
CA SER A 131 4.27 3.47 7.08
C SER A 131 5.04 4.77 7.35
N ASP A 132 5.68 4.90 8.52
CA ASP A 132 6.56 6.02 8.85
C ASP A 132 8.04 5.56 8.79
N PRO A 133 8.85 6.12 7.87
CA PRO A 133 10.29 5.80 7.79
C PRO A 133 11.08 6.07 9.07
N GLY A 134 10.59 6.94 9.95
CA GLY A 134 11.22 7.21 11.26
C GLY A 134 11.31 5.98 12.16
N ASN A 135 10.43 5.02 11.97
CA ASN A 135 10.40 3.75 12.70
C ASN A 135 11.22 2.64 12.05
N HIS A 136 11.81 2.88 10.88
CA HIS A 136 12.64 1.90 10.19
C HIS A 136 14.01 1.82 10.85
N ARG A 137 14.43 0.60 11.22
CA ARG A 137 15.73 0.36 11.87
C ARG A 137 16.77 -0.20 10.91
N ARG A 138 16.35 -1.03 9.97
CA ARG A 138 17.23 -1.62 8.96
C ARG A 138 16.46 -2.10 7.75
N VAL A 139 17.05 -1.89 6.58
CA VAL A 139 16.61 -2.50 5.33
C VAL A 139 17.64 -3.54 4.92
N ILE A 140 17.18 -4.74 4.62
CA ILE A 140 18.02 -5.86 4.15
C ILE A 140 17.52 -6.22 2.74
N LYS A 141 18.43 -6.25 1.80
CA LYS A 141 18.19 -6.64 0.41
C LYS A 141 19.00 -7.88 0.09
N ASN A 142 18.32 -8.97 -0.24
CA ASN A 142 18.99 -10.24 -0.59
C ASN A 142 19.99 -10.70 0.51
N GLY A 143 19.58 -10.56 1.78
CA GLY A 143 20.42 -10.90 2.93
C GLY A 143 21.50 -9.88 3.31
N ILE A 144 21.65 -8.80 2.54
CA ILE A 144 22.68 -7.77 2.77
C ILE A 144 22.01 -6.49 3.31
N PRO A 145 22.46 -5.97 4.47
CA PRO A 145 22.00 -4.67 4.95
C PRO A 145 22.34 -3.56 3.96
N VAL A 146 21.36 -2.70 3.61
CA VAL A 146 21.52 -1.57 2.68
C VAL A 146 21.26 -0.21 3.35
N SER A 147 20.70 -0.19 4.53
CA SER A 147 20.55 0.98 5.41
C SER A 147 20.34 0.52 6.87
#